data_f5506199c57a2f5b7454d025bb38323c
#
_entry.id   f5506199c57a2f5b7454d025bb38323c
#
_cell.length_a   1.000
_cell.length_b   1.000
_cell.length_c   1.000
_cell.angle_alpha   90.00
_cell.angle_beta   90.00
_cell.angle_gamma   90.00
#
_symmetry.space_group_name_H-M   'P 1'
#
loop_
_entity.id
_entity.type
_entity.pdbx_description
1 polymer ?
#
loop_
_entity_poly.entity_id
_entity_poly.type
_entity_poly.pdbx_seq_one_letter_code
_entity_poly.pdbx_strand_id
1 'polypeptide(L)'
;MEDGDEVLTTPLTCTATNWPILANNLNIKWVDVDKKTLNMDLEDLERKITKKTKVIFVVHWGGYPVDLDKLDEIVRKTEKRFGFKPMIIEDCAHAMGSTYNNKPIGSHGNWCTFSFQAIKHITTGDGGILITPNRDSYQRTKLLRWYGIDRESNKKDFRCEEDIKEWGYKFHMNDIAATIGISNFKHIDEIVGKHQSNANFYDEELKDVKGVTLLERKDNHKSSFWIYSMLVDHKDEFMKHMKECGIMVSQVHERNDIHSCVKEYSTHLPSLDWITPRLISIPVGWWVTEKDRRYIVDCIKKGW
;
A
#
# COMPACT_ATOMS: atom_id res chain seq x y z
N MET A 1 7.20 8.85 20.11
CA MET A 1 7.19 7.37 20.16
C MET A 1 8.41 6.95 20.92
N GLU A 2 8.28 5.94 21.75
CA GLU A 2 9.34 5.36 22.57
C GLU A 2 9.57 3.91 22.14
N ASP A 3 10.74 3.36 22.49
CA ASP A 3 11.05 1.96 22.19
C ASP A 3 9.97 1.05 22.80
N GLY A 4 9.47 0.11 22.00
CA GLY A 4 8.42 -0.82 22.40
C GLY A 4 6.98 -0.31 22.29
N ASP A 5 6.76 0.92 21.78
CA ASP A 5 5.42 1.37 21.39
C ASP A 5 4.82 0.47 20.30
N GLU A 6 3.49 0.27 20.33
CA GLU A 6 2.81 -0.61 19.38
C GLU A 6 2.43 0.12 18.09
N VAL A 7 2.70 -0.52 16.97
CA VAL A 7 2.21 -0.16 15.63
C VAL A 7 1.26 -1.26 15.15
N LEU A 8 0.00 -0.90 14.92
CA LEU A 8 -0.98 -1.81 14.34
C LEU A 8 -0.87 -1.76 12.82
N THR A 9 -0.68 -2.93 12.20
CA THR A 9 -0.46 -3.05 10.75
C THR A 9 -0.99 -4.38 10.23
N THR A 10 -1.09 -4.54 8.91
CA THR A 10 -1.49 -5.80 8.28
C THR A 10 -0.27 -6.59 7.80
N PRO A 11 -0.29 -7.93 7.89
CA PRO A 11 0.77 -8.76 7.31
C PRO A 11 0.63 -8.96 5.80
N LEU A 12 -0.53 -8.66 5.18
CA LEU A 12 -0.73 -8.78 3.74
C LEU A 12 -0.23 -7.52 3.04
N THR A 13 1.08 -7.46 2.81
CA THR A 13 1.75 -6.35 2.14
C THR A 13 3.20 -6.70 1.80
N CYS A 14 3.89 -5.80 1.10
CA CYS A 14 5.34 -5.86 0.96
C CYS A 14 6.01 -5.72 2.34
N THR A 15 7.13 -6.41 2.54
CA THR A 15 7.93 -6.28 3.77
C THR A 15 8.41 -4.85 4.02
N ALA A 16 8.52 -4.04 2.97
CA ALA A 16 8.89 -2.62 3.07
C ALA A 16 7.93 -1.78 3.92
N THR A 17 6.67 -2.19 4.07
CA THR A 17 5.72 -1.56 4.98
C THR A 17 6.08 -1.84 6.45
N ASN A 18 6.42 -3.09 6.77
CA ASN A 18 6.49 -3.55 8.16
C ASN A 18 7.91 -3.53 8.76
N TRP A 19 8.97 -3.76 7.95
CA TRP A 19 10.34 -3.77 8.49
C TRP A 19 10.82 -2.42 9.05
N PRO A 20 10.38 -1.25 8.52
CA PRO A 20 10.69 0.02 9.17
C PRO A 20 10.19 0.15 10.62
N ILE A 21 9.12 -0.57 10.99
CA ILE A 21 8.61 -0.61 12.37
C ILE A 21 9.69 -1.20 13.28
N LEU A 22 10.24 -2.36 12.90
CA LEU A 22 11.31 -3.02 13.65
C LEU A 22 12.61 -2.21 13.67
N ALA A 23 12.96 -1.58 12.54
CA ALA A 23 14.14 -0.74 12.42
C ALA A 23 14.11 0.51 13.33
N ASN A 24 12.92 0.86 13.85
CA ASN A 24 12.71 1.95 14.81
C ASN A 24 12.44 1.43 16.23
N ASN A 25 12.78 0.19 16.55
CA ASN A 25 12.57 -0.46 17.86
C ASN A 25 11.10 -0.43 18.32
N LEU A 26 10.15 -0.46 17.40
CA LEU A 26 8.72 -0.48 17.69
C LEU A 26 8.19 -1.91 17.56
N ASN A 27 7.10 -2.20 18.29
CA ASN A 27 6.46 -3.49 18.28
C ASN A 27 5.37 -3.58 17.23
N ILE A 28 5.41 -4.62 16.41
CA ILE A 28 4.34 -4.93 15.47
C ILE A 28 3.17 -5.56 16.22
N LYS A 29 1.96 -5.12 15.89
CA LYS A 29 0.73 -5.80 16.27
C LYS A 29 -0.10 -6.05 15.03
N TRP A 30 -0.19 -7.32 14.66
CA TRP A 30 -0.89 -7.72 13.45
C TRP A 30 -2.40 -7.53 13.57
N VAL A 31 -2.99 -6.89 12.58
CA VAL A 31 -4.42 -6.77 12.36
C VAL A 31 -4.79 -7.63 11.16
N ASP A 32 -5.87 -8.39 11.27
CA ASP A 32 -6.35 -9.25 10.19
C ASP A 32 -6.83 -8.42 9.00
N VAL A 33 -7.14 -9.07 7.90
CA VAL A 33 -7.62 -8.43 6.67
C VAL A 33 -9.08 -8.75 6.42
N ASP A 34 -9.78 -7.83 5.81
CA ASP A 34 -11.15 -8.02 5.34
C ASP A 34 -11.16 -8.92 4.11
N LYS A 35 -11.95 -10.01 4.15
CA LYS A 35 -12.03 -11.01 3.07
C LYS A 35 -12.56 -10.47 1.75
N LYS A 36 -13.29 -9.36 1.80
CA LYS A 36 -13.94 -8.78 0.62
C LYS A 36 -13.04 -7.79 -0.11
N THR A 37 -12.16 -7.10 0.63
CA THR A 37 -11.35 -6.00 0.09
C THR A 37 -9.86 -6.27 0.13
N LEU A 38 -9.40 -7.21 0.96
CA LEU A 38 -7.99 -7.49 1.30
C LEU A 38 -7.29 -6.36 2.05
N ASN A 39 -7.97 -5.29 2.35
CA ASN A 39 -7.49 -4.23 3.22
C ASN A 39 -7.57 -4.63 4.68
N MET A 40 -6.96 -3.84 5.56
CA MET A 40 -7.04 -4.05 7.01
C MET A 40 -8.50 -4.18 7.47
N ASP A 41 -8.81 -5.21 8.26
CA ASP A 41 -10.11 -5.35 8.93
C ASP A 41 -10.22 -4.30 10.05
N LEU A 42 -11.04 -3.30 9.82
CA LEU A 42 -11.21 -2.18 10.76
C LEU A 42 -11.95 -2.58 12.04
N GLU A 43 -12.71 -3.68 12.05
CA GLU A 43 -13.32 -4.21 13.27
C GLU A 43 -12.29 -4.93 14.13
N ASP A 44 -11.38 -5.69 13.51
CA ASP A 44 -10.25 -6.29 14.20
C ASP A 44 -9.27 -5.22 14.70
N LEU A 45 -9.05 -4.16 13.92
CA LEU A 45 -8.28 -3.00 14.35
C LEU A 45 -8.85 -2.39 15.63
N GLU A 46 -10.16 -2.08 15.67
CA GLU A 46 -10.81 -1.45 16.83
C GLU A 46 -10.68 -2.32 18.08
N ARG A 47 -10.81 -3.66 17.94
CA ARG A 47 -10.62 -4.61 19.06
C ARG A 47 -9.17 -4.65 19.58
N LYS A 48 -8.19 -4.47 18.71
CA LYS A 48 -6.76 -4.62 19.03
C LYS A 48 -6.09 -3.36 19.57
N ILE A 49 -6.71 -2.18 19.45
CA ILE A 49 -6.15 -0.92 19.97
C ILE A 49 -6.00 -0.98 21.48
N THR A 50 -4.83 -0.59 21.99
CA THR A 50 -4.49 -0.50 23.41
C THR A 50 -3.94 0.88 23.76
N LYS A 51 -3.65 1.12 25.05
CA LYS A 51 -2.94 2.34 25.49
C LYS A 51 -1.52 2.48 24.94
N LYS A 52 -0.92 1.37 24.47
CA LYS A 52 0.43 1.35 23.88
C LYS A 52 0.40 1.64 22.38
N THR A 53 -0.77 1.60 21.74
CA THR A 53 -0.92 1.84 20.31
C THR A 53 -0.61 3.30 19.98
N LYS A 54 0.45 3.56 19.24
CA LYS A 54 0.84 4.92 18.83
C LYS A 54 0.61 5.18 17.36
N VAL A 55 0.67 4.13 16.54
CA VAL A 55 0.53 4.22 15.08
C VAL A 55 -0.44 3.15 14.59
N ILE A 56 -1.26 3.54 13.63
CA ILE A 56 -2.03 2.64 12.76
C ILE A 56 -1.45 2.80 11.37
N PHE A 57 -0.87 1.72 10.84
CA PHE A 57 -0.23 1.72 9.53
C PHE A 57 -1.08 0.90 8.57
N VAL A 58 -1.87 1.56 7.74
CA VAL A 58 -2.75 0.93 6.75
C VAL A 58 -2.11 0.85 5.39
N VAL A 59 -2.50 -0.15 4.61
CA VAL A 59 -2.08 -0.34 3.21
C VAL A 59 -3.30 -0.27 2.32
N HIS A 60 -3.24 0.45 1.22
CA HIS A 60 -4.26 0.44 0.19
C HIS A 60 -3.98 -0.69 -0.79
N TRP A 61 -4.41 -1.92 -0.47
CA TRP A 61 -4.08 -3.11 -1.23
C TRP A 61 -4.47 -2.99 -2.70
N GLY A 62 -3.51 -3.26 -3.58
CA GLY A 62 -3.72 -3.22 -5.04
C GLY A 62 -4.13 -1.84 -5.59
N GLY A 63 -4.14 -0.80 -4.75
CA GLY A 63 -4.63 0.53 -5.08
C GLY A 63 -6.08 0.78 -4.62
N TYR A 64 -6.75 -0.20 -4.02
CA TYR A 64 -8.10 -0.01 -3.48
C TYR A 64 -8.03 0.67 -2.10
N PRO A 65 -8.63 1.86 -1.94
CA PRO A 65 -8.54 2.61 -0.69
C PRO A 65 -9.13 1.87 0.52
N VAL A 66 -8.49 2.01 1.68
CA VAL A 66 -9.10 1.69 2.98
C VAL A 66 -10.26 2.64 3.25
N ASP A 67 -11.26 2.21 4.00
CA ASP A 67 -12.38 3.07 4.45
C ASP A 67 -11.84 4.09 5.47
N LEU A 68 -11.46 5.28 4.97
CA LEU A 68 -10.82 6.32 5.77
C LEU A 68 -11.80 6.99 6.75
N ASP A 69 -13.10 7.04 6.44
CA ASP A 69 -14.10 7.60 7.33
C ASP A 69 -14.29 6.69 8.57
N LYS A 70 -14.38 5.37 8.36
CA LYS A 70 -14.45 4.40 9.45
C LYS A 70 -13.16 4.38 10.27
N LEU A 71 -12.01 4.50 9.61
CA LEU A 71 -10.71 4.60 10.29
C LEU A 71 -10.64 5.85 11.20
N ASP A 72 -11.06 7.00 10.71
CA ASP A 72 -11.09 8.25 11.48
C ASP A 72 -12.10 8.17 12.66
N GLU A 73 -13.24 7.49 12.48
CA GLU A 73 -14.18 7.19 13.57
C GLU A 73 -13.51 6.38 14.68
N ILE A 74 -12.79 5.31 14.34
CA ILE A 74 -12.05 4.47 15.28
C ILE A 74 -11.00 5.29 16.04
N VAL A 75 -10.26 6.13 15.34
CA VAL A 75 -9.26 6.99 15.96
C VAL A 75 -9.90 7.99 16.94
N ARG A 76 -11.04 8.59 16.58
CA ARG A 76 -11.82 9.46 17.49
C ARG A 76 -12.35 8.72 18.72
N LYS A 77 -12.83 7.49 18.57
CA LYS A 77 -13.23 6.64 19.69
C LYS A 77 -12.04 6.32 20.60
N THR A 78 -10.89 6.05 20.01
CA THR A 78 -9.64 5.79 20.73
C THR A 78 -9.22 7.00 21.56
N GLU A 79 -9.28 8.20 20.99
CA GLU A 79 -8.97 9.45 21.69
C GLU A 79 -9.89 9.66 22.89
N LYS A 80 -11.20 9.45 22.71
CA LYS A 80 -12.17 9.54 23.82
C LYS A 80 -11.92 8.50 24.91
N ARG A 81 -11.51 7.28 24.52
CA ARG A 81 -11.31 6.15 25.46
C ARG A 81 -10.01 6.24 26.25
N PHE A 82 -8.94 6.67 25.60
CA PHE A 82 -7.58 6.58 26.15
C PHE A 82 -6.88 7.93 26.34
N GLY A 83 -7.46 9.05 25.85
CA GLY A 83 -6.91 10.38 26.00
C GLY A 83 -5.78 10.73 25.01
N PHE A 84 -5.59 9.91 23.96
CA PHE A 84 -4.61 10.18 22.89
C PHE A 84 -5.12 9.73 21.53
N LYS A 85 -4.60 10.35 20.48
CA LYS A 85 -4.93 10.07 19.09
C LYS A 85 -3.78 9.30 18.44
N PRO A 86 -3.95 8.02 18.03
CA PRO A 86 -2.95 7.31 17.26
C PRO A 86 -2.65 8.04 15.95
N MET A 87 -1.39 8.04 15.52
CA MET A 87 -1.00 8.54 14.20
C MET A 87 -1.46 7.55 13.13
N ILE A 88 -2.05 8.06 12.04
CA ILE A 88 -2.33 7.27 10.85
C ILE A 88 -1.19 7.45 9.86
N ILE A 89 -0.66 6.33 9.37
CA ILE A 89 0.25 6.26 8.23
C ILE A 89 -0.42 5.42 7.14
N GLU A 90 -0.52 5.96 5.94
CA GLU A 90 -1.06 5.29 4.77
C GLU A 90 0.09 4.84 3.85
N ASP A 91 0.26 3.54 3.66
CA ASP A 91 1.09 3.01 2.59
C ASP A 91 0.30 3.08 1.28
N CYS A 92 0.64 4.07 0.49
CA CYS A 92 0.04 4.37 -0.80
C CYS A 92 0.89 3.86 -1.97
N ALA A 93 1.84 2.93 -1.72
CA ALA A 93 2.74 2.40 -2.76
C ALA A 93 1.99 1.76 -3.94
N HIS A 94 0.74 1.36 -3.75
CA HIS A 94 -0.14 0.81 -4.78
C HIS A 94 -1.23 1.81 -5.25
N ALA A 95 -1.35 2.98 -4.63
CA ALA A 95 -2.53 3.83 -4.71
C ALA A 95 -2.33 5.15 -5.49
N MET A 96 -1.27 5.27 -6.29
CA MET A 96 -1.09 6.42 -7.16
C MET A 96 -2.27 6.53 -8.14
N GLY A 97 -3.00 7.66 -8.09
CA GLY A 97 -4.21 7.89 -8.89
C GLY A 97 -5.50 7.30 -8.32
N SER A 98 -5.46 6.67 -7.14
CA SER A 98 -6.67 6.23 -6.42
C SER A 98 -7.38 7.41 -5.76
N THR A 99 -8.71 7.29 -5.60
CA THR A 99 -9.51 8.30 -4.89
C THR A 99 -10.45 7.66 -3.87
N TYR A 100 -10.66 8.36 -2.75
CA TYR A 100 -11.65 8.04 -1.74
C TYR A 100 -12.59 9.24 -1.56
N ASN A 101 -13.91 9.03 -1.63
CA ASN A 101 -14.91 10.11 -1.61
C ASN A 101 -14.58 11.23 -2.62
N ASN A 102 -14.16 10.86 -3.84
CA ASN A 102 -13.75 11.75 -4.93
C ASN A 102 -12.53 12.65 -4.61
N LYS A 103 -11.79 12.39 -3.53
CA LYS A 103 -10.53 13.06 -3.21
C LYS A 103 -9.35 12.12 -3.46
N PRO A 104 -8.25 12.58 -4.05
CA PRO A 104 -7.06 11.75 -4.24
C PRO A 104 -6.55 11.18 -2.92
N ILE A 105 -6.15 9.91 -2.91
CA ILE A 105 -5.38 9.35 -1.81
C ILE A 105 -4.11 10.18 -1.62
N GLY A 106 -3.75 10.46 -0.37
CA GLY A 106 -2.68 11.41 0.00
C GLY A 106 -3.20 12.81 0.33
N SER A 107 -4.51 13.11 0.15
CA SER A 107 -5.09 14.43 0.44
C SER A 107 -6.02 14.46 1.67
N HIS A 108 -6.03 13.39 2.48
CA HIS A 108 -6.95 13.22 3.60
C HIS A 108 -6.35 13.65 4.96
N GLY A 109 -5.16 14.27 4.95
CA GLY A 109 -4.55 14.85 6.16
C GLY A 109 -3.73 13.87 7.00
N ASN A 110 -3.47 12.67 6.51
CA ASN A 110 -2.61 11.68 7.15
C ASN A 110 -1.18 11.73 6.58
N TRP A 111 -0.26 11.00 7.22
CA TRP A 111 1.02 10.68 6.64
C TRP A 111 0.83 9.65 5.52
N CYS A 112 1.35 9.91 4.32
CA CYS A 112 1.20 9.01 3.18
C CYS A 112 2.54 8.79 2.50
N THR A 113 2.84 7.53 2.17
CA THR A 113 4.06 7.16 1.44
C THR A 113 3.69 6.56 0.09
N PHE A 114 4.25 7.12 -0.99
CA PHE A 114 4.12 6.58 -2.34
C PHE A 114 5.46 6.03 -2.82
N SER A 115 5.42 4.96 -3.59
CA SER A 115 6.59 4.33 -4.19
C SER A 115 6.73 4.70 -5.66
N PHE A 116 7.97 4.97 -6.09
CA PHE A 116 8.37 5.13 -7.49
C PHE A 116 9.36 4.06 -7.94
N GLN A 117 9.30 2.91 -7.27
CA GLN A 117 10.07 1.74 -7.67
C GLN A 117 9.65 1.28 -9.08
N ALA A 118 10.54 0.61 -9.80
CA ALA A 118 10.42 0.30 -11.23
C ALA A 118 9.10 -0.33 -11.69
N ILE A 119 8.44 -1.11 -10.80
CA ILE A 119 7.18 -1.82 -11.12
C ILE A 119 5.90 -1.03 -10.80
N LYS A 120 6.00 0.21 -10.30
CA LYS A 120 4.84 1.03 -9.94
C LYS A 120 4.26 1.77 -11.15
N HIS A 121 3.06 2.36 -10.99
CA HIS A 121 2.43 3.14 -12.08
C HIS A 121 3.36 4.24 -12.62
N ILE A 122 4.05 4.93 -11.73
CA ILE A 122 5.10 5.90 -12.05
C ILE A 122 6.40 5.40 -11.45
N THR A 123 7.47 5.47 -12.23
CA THR A 123 8.78 5.05 -11.77
C THR A 123 9.82 6.17 -11.92
N THR A 124 10.77 6.16 -10.99
CA THR A 124 12.01 6.92 -11.09
C THR A 124 13.23 5.99 -11.11
N GLY A 125 13.00 4.72 -11.51
CA GLY A 125 13.92 3.61 -11.30
C GLY A 125 13.77 3.07 -9.87
N ASP A 126 14.11 3.90 -8.91
CA ASP A 126 13.81 3.73 -7.49
C ASP A 126 13.54 5.10 -6.87
N GLY A 127 12.67 5.17 -5.85
CA GLY A 127 12.30 6.41 -5.20
C GLY A 127 10.91 6.39 -4.56
N GLY A 128 10.48 7.55 -4.05
CA GLY A 128 9.17 7.71 -3.43
C GLY A 128 8.89 9.14 -3.01
N ILE A 129 7.68 9.36 -2.54
CA ILE A 129 7.22 10.62 -1.96
C ILE A 129 6.63 10.35 -0.57
N LEU A 130 6.94 11.23 0.38
CA LEU A 130 6.28 11.33 1.66
C LEU A 130 5.38 12.58 1.66
N ILE A 131 4.09 12.38 1.88
CA ILE A 131 3.13 13.45 2.17
C ILE A 131 2.98 13.57 3.68
N THR A 132 3.02 14.79 4.18
CA THR A 132 2.94 15.10 5.60
C THR A 132 1.64 15.80 5.94
N PRO A 133 1.06 15.60 7.15
CA PRO A 133 -0.25 16.14 7.50
C PRO A 133 -0.27 17.65 7.71
N ASN A 134 0.89 18.28 7.93
CA ASN A 134 0.99 19.71 8.22
C ASN A 134 2.37 20.28 7.84
N ARG A 135 2.46 21.63 7.88
CA ARG A 135 3.67 22.36 7.48
C ARG A 135 4.87 22.09 8.38
N ASP A 136 4.68 21.94 9.68
CA ASP A 136 5.80 21.72 10.62
C ASP A 136 6.44 20.35 10.37
N SER A 137 5.62 19.33 10.21
CA SER A 137 6.07 17.99 9.80
C SER A 137 6.80 18.01 8.45
N TYR A 138 6.29 18.78 7.48
CA TYR A 138 6.94 18.96 6.18
C TYR A 138 8.33 19.59 6.34
N GLN A 139 8.46 20.68 7.11
CA GLN A 139 9.76 21.34 7.30
C GLN A 139 10.76 20.40 7.99
N ARG A 140 10.33 19.71 9.06
CA ARG A 140 11.21 18.76 9.74
C ARG A 140 11.65 17.62 8.82
N THR A 141 10.75 16.99 8.07
CA THR A 141 11.10 15.88 7.17
C THR A 141 11.97 16.35 6.00
N LYS A 142 11.81 17.59 5.54
CA LYS A 142 12.67 18.21 4.53
C LYS A 142 14.13 18.31 4.99
N LEU A 143 14.36 18.61 6.27
CA LEU A 143 15.71 18.58 6.86
C LEU A 143 16.21 17.14 7.02
N LEU A 144 15.41 16.27 7.62
CA LEU A 144 15.79 14.90 7.94
C LEU A 144 16.17 14.07 6.70
N ARG A 145 15.50 14.28 5.56
CA ARG A 145 15.84 13.59 4.31
C ARG A 145 17.25 13.90 3.79
N TRP A 146 17.87 14.99 4.27
CA TRP A 146 19.21 15.41 3.89
C TRP A 146 20.06 15.75 5.13
N TYR A 147 20.39 14.73 5.91
CA TYR A 147 21.31 14.80 7.07
C TYR A 147 20.91 15.78 8.19
N GLY A 148 19.71 16.37 8.17
CA GLY A 148 19.32 17.46 9.06
C GLY A 148 19.76 18.86 8.59
N ILE A 149 20.39 18.95 7.41
CA ILE A 149 20.96 20.21 6.88
C ILE A 149 19.85 21.05 6.24
N ASP A 150 19.75 22.33 6.66
CA ASP A 150 18.94 23.33 5.97
C ASP A 150 19.72 23.90 4.77
N ARG A 151 19.31 23.48 3.58
CA ARG A 151 19.93 23.94 2.32
C ARG A 151 19.40 25.29 1.83
N GLU A 152 18.35 25.82 2.46
CA GLU A 152 17.72 27.10 2.10
C GLU A 152 18.15 28.23 3.03
N SER A 153 18.86 27.93 4.12
CA SER A 153 19.41 28.95 5.01
C SER A 153 20.47 29.80 4.33
N ASN A 154 20.63 31.06 4.77
CA ASN A 154 21.71 31.92 4.32
C ASN A 154 23.04 31.42 4.89
N LYS A 155 23.82 30.70 4.08
CA LYS A 155 25.10 30.16 4.45
C LYS A 155 26.23 31.14 4.14
N LYS A 156 27.26 31.18 4.99
CA LYS A 156 28.50 31.89 4.70
C LYS A 156 29.25 31.32 3.50
N ASP A 157 29.17 30.00 3.33
CA ASP A 157 29.70 29.24 2.23
C ASP A 157 28.72 28.12 1.89
N PHE A 158 28.51 27.84 0.61
CA PHE A 158 27.56 26.80 0.17
C PHE A 158 27.97 25.37 0.57
N ARG A 159 29.21 25.16 1.00
CA ARG A 159 29.76 23.87 1.46
C ARG A 159 29.84 23.74 2.96
N CYS A 160 29.62 24.83 3.73
CA CYS A 160 29.68 24.80 5.18
C CYS A 160 28.28 24.60 5.74
N GLU A 161 28.11 23.57 6.55
CA GLU A 161 26.91 23.39 7.35
C GLU A 161 26.92 24.37 8.52
N GLU A 162 25.72 24.88 8.84
CA GLU A 162 25.44 25.53 10.11
C GLU A 162 25.21 24.44 11.18
N ASP A 163 24.91 24.86 12.42
CA ASP A 163 24.58 23.93 13.50
C ASP A 163 23.41 23.01 13.09
N ILE A 164 23.65 21.69 13.13
CA ILE A 164 22.65 20.67 12.83
C ILE A 164 21.98 20.24 14.14
N LYS A 165 20.77 20.73 14.39
CA LYS A 165 20.01 20.49 15.64
C LYS A 165 19.49 19.07 15.76
N GLU A 166 19.21 18.40 14.64
CA GLU A 166 18.71 17.03 14.57
C GLU A 166 19.38 16.34 13.37
N TRP A 167 20.09 15.24 13.63
CA TRP A 167 20.70 14.44 12.56
C TRP A 167 19.66 13.77 11.69
N GLY A 168 19.96 13.56 10.41
CA GLY A 168 19.03 12.97 9.45
C GLY A 168 19.69 11.96 8.53
N TYR A 169 18.98 11.59 7.47
CA TYR A 169 19.31 10.52 6.54
C TYR A 169 19.66 11.05 5.16
N LYS A 170 20.19 10.19 4.30
CA LYS A 170 20.35 10.48 2.88
C LYS A 170 19.20 9.85 2.07
N PHE A 171 18.01 10.41 2.21
CA PHE A 171 16.79 9.93 1.56
C PHE A 171 16.27 10.87 0.45
N HIS A 172 17.02 11.93 0.12
CA HIS A 172 16.62 12.84 -0.96
C HIS A 172 16.68 12.14 -2.30
N MET A 173 15.72 12.46 -3.18
CA MET A 173 15.76 12.09 -4.58
C MET A 173 16.88 12.87 -5.30
N ASN A 174 17.67 12.23 -6.15
CA ASN A 174 18.64 12.89 -6.99
C ASN A 174 18.00 13.41 -8.29
N ASP A 175 18.71 14.28 -9.02
CA ASP A 175 18.20 14.95 -10.22
C ASP A 175 17.91 13.97 -11.37
N ILE A 176 18.67 12.87 -11.48
CA ILE A 176 18.44 11.84 -12.52
C ILE A 176 17.08 11.18 -12.28
N ALA A 177 16.84 10.69 -11.06
CA ALA A 177 15.57 10.08 -10.67
C ALA A 177 14.40 11.08 -10.81
N ALA A 178 14.60 12.34 -10.37
CA ALA A 178 13.61 13.39 -10.51
C ALA A 178 13.25 13.68 -11.98
N THR A 179 14.23 13.71 -12.86
CA THR A 179 14.02 13.94 -14.30
C THR A 179 13.20 12.81 -14.94
N ILE A 180 13.50 11.55 -14.60
CA ILE A 180 12.72 10.39 -15.02
C ILE A 180 11.28 10.53 -14.51
N GLY A 181 11.10 10.87 -13.22
CA GLY A 181 9.80 11.05 -12.61
C GLY A 181 8.95 12.13 -13.27
N ILE A 182 9.52 13.30 -13.52
CA ILE A 182 8.86 14.42 -14.21
C ILE A 182 8.40 14.02 -15.63
N SER A 183 9.22 13.24 -16.34
CA SER A 183 8.84 12.72 -17.64
C SER A 183 7.69 11.75 -17.58
N ASN A 184 7.75 10.77 -16.66
CA ASN A 184 6.74 9.72 -16.53
C ASN A 184 5.41 10.26 -15.96
N PHE A 185 5.47 11.25 -15.06
CA PHE A 185 4.28 11.80 -14.41
C PHE A 185 3.26 12.39 -15.39
N LYS A 186 3.71 12.83 -16.55
CA LYS A 186 2.86 13.35 -17.64
C LYS A 186 1.88 12.29 -18.16
N HIS A 187 2.17 11.02 -17.96
CA HIS A 187 1.41 9.88 -18.47
C HIS A 187 0.55 9.19 -17.39
N ILE A 188 0.50 9.74 -16.16
CA ILE A 188 -0.15 9.06 -15.04
C ILE A 188 -1.62 8.76 -15.30
N ASP A 189 -2.38 9.71 -15.84
CA ASP A 189 -3.82 9.55 -16.09
C ASP A 189 -4.07 8.48 -17.16
N GLU A 190 -3.26 8.44 -18.21
CA GLU A 190 -3.32 7.41 -19.24
C GLU A 190 -3.01 6.03 -18.68
N ILE A 191 -1.93 5.92 -17.89
CA ILE A 191 -1.50 4.66 -17.28
C ILE A 191 -2.59 4.13 -16.34
N VAL A 192 -3.03 4.95 -15.40
CA VAL A 192 -4.08 4.55 -14.44
C VAL A 192 -5.39 4.24 -15.16
N GLY A 193 -5.76 5.03 -16.17
CA GLY A 193 -6.95 4.77 -16.98
C GLY A 193 -6.92 3.41 -17.69
N LYS A 194 -5.77 2.98 -18.20
CA LYS A 194 -5.60 1.65 -18.80
C LYS A 194 -5.72 0.53 -17.76
N HIS A 195 -5.10 0.67 -16.58
CA HIS A 195 -5.27 -0.27 -15.48
C HIS A 195 -6.75 -0.41 -15.08
N GLN A 196 -7.44 0.71 -14.90
CA GLN A 196 -8.87 0.72 -14.57
C GLN A 196 -9.73 0.09 -15.66
N SER A 197 -9.45 0.39 -16.94
CA SER A 197 -10.17 -0.21 -18.07
C SER A 197 -10.01 -1.73 -18.12
N ASN A 198 -8.78 -2.23 -17.87
CA ASN A 198 -8.53 -3.67 -17.83
C ASN A 198 -9.23 -4.33 -16.64
N ALA A 199 -9.15 -3.70 -15.46
CA ALA A 199 -9.80 -4.20 -14.25
C ALA A 199 -11.32 -4.25 -14.38
N ASN A 200 -11.96 -3.20 -14.90
CA ASN A 200 -13.41 -3.16 -15.13
C ASN A 200 -13.85 -4.26 -16.10
N PHE A 201 -13.04 -4.52 -17.13
CA PHE A 201 -13.31 -5.62 -18.05
C PHE A 201 -13.26 -6.97 -17.34
N TYR A 202 -12.30 -7.19 -16.45
CA TYR A 202 -12.22 -8.41 -15.65
C TYR A 202 -13.38 -8.53 -14.65
N ASP A 203 -13.78 -7.45 -13.99
CA ASP A 203 -14.93 -7.46 -13.08
C ASP A 203 -16.21 -7.89 -13.81
N GLU A 204 -16.45 -7.41 -15.04
CA GLU A 204 -17.62 -7.81 -15.83
C GLU A 204 -17.54 -9.26 -16.35
N GLU A 205 -16.40 -9.68 -16.85
CA GLU A 205 -16.27 -10.96 -17.53
C GLU A 205 -16.09 -12.15 -16.56
N LEU A 206 -15.61 -11.90 -15.34
CA LEU A 206 -15.28 -12.97 -14.39
C LEU A 206 -16.29 -13.11 -13.24
N LYS A 207 -17.28 -12.21 -13.12
CA LYS A 207 -18.24 -12.19 -11.99
C LYS A 207 -19.03 -13.51 -11.80
N ASP A 208 -19.32 -14.22 -12.89
CA ASP A 208 -20.12 -15.44 -12.88
C ASP A 208 -19.27 -16.69 -13.15
N VAL A 209 -17.93 -16.58 -13.13
CA VAL A 209 -17.06 -17.75 -13.37
C VAL A 209 -16.95 -18.59 -12.11
N LYS A 210 -17.34 -19.85 -12.23
CA LYS A 210 -17.27 -20.82 -11.12
C LYS A 210 -15.84 -20.96 -10.62
N GLY A 211 -15.66 -20.91 -9.31
CA GLY A 211 -14.34 -21.00 -8.66
C GLY A 211 -13.58 -19.67 -8.59
N VAL A 212 -14.15 -18.57 -9.13
CA VAL A 212 -13.62 -17.21 -8.98
C VAL A 212 -14.50 -16.44 -7.98
N THR A 213 -13.88 -15.71 -7.07
CA THR A 213 -14.55 -14.73 -6.21
C THR A 213 -13.88 -13.38 -6.38
N LEU A 214 -14.63 -12.41 -6.90
CA LEU A 214 -14.14 -11.04 -7.07
C LEU A 214 -14.20 -10.28 -5.75
N LEU A 215 -13.31 -9.29 -5.61
CA LEU A 215 -13.28 -8.40 -4.46
C LEU A 215 -14.39 -7.36 -4.56
N GLU A 216 -14.85 -6.88 -3.39
CA GLU A 216 -15.87 -5.83 -3.30
C GLU A 216 -15.35 -4.50 -3.89
N ARG A 217 -16.20 -3.80 -4.65
CA ARG A 217 -15.95 -2.47 -5.19
C ARG A 217 -17.07 -1.53 -4.77
N LYS A 218 -16.73 -0.51 -3.98
CA LYS A 218 -17.68 0.54 -3.57
C LYS A 218 -17.49 1.77 -4.47
N ASP A 219 -18.58 2.45 -4.81
CA ASP A 219 -18.55 3.60 -5.73
C ASP A 219 -17.68 4.76 -5.26
N ASN A 220 -17.55 4.93 -3.94
CA ASN A 220 -16.74 5.98 -3.35
C ASN A 220 -15.25 5.60 -3.15
N HIS A 221 -14.85 4.38 -3.55
CA HIS A 221 -13.48 3.86 -3.47
C HIS A 221 -12.97 3.55 -4.88
N LYS A 222 -12.37 4.53 -5.56
CA LYS A 222 -11.80 4.30 -6.90
C LYS A 222 -10.38 3.79 -6.79
N SER A 223 -10.18 2.54 -7.19
CA SER A 223 -8.85 1.92 -7.26
C SER A 223 -8.07 2.37 -8.49
N SER A 224 -6.77 2.52 -8.35
CA SER A 224 -5.84 2.63 -9.48
C SER A 224 -5.41 1.28 -10.06
N PHE A 225 -5.78 0.19 -9.41
CA PHE A 225 -5.50 -1.19 -9.84
C PHE A 225 -4.03 -1.42 -10.20
N TRP A 226 -3.10 -1.10 -9.28
CA TRP A 226 -1.70 -1.49 -9.47
C TRP A 226 -1.56 -2.99 -9.72
N ILE A 227 -2.37 -3.80 -9.03
CA ILE A 227 -2.61 -5.21 -9.31
C ILE A 227 -4.11 -5.48 -9.35
N TYR A 228 -4.51 -6.50 -10.08
CA TYR A 228 -5.87 -7.02 -10.06
C TYR A 228 -5.87 -8.34 -9.30
N SER A 229 -6.38 -8.31 -8.07
CA SER A 229 -6.46 -9.47 -7.18
C SER A 229 -7.88 -10.03 -7.16
N MET A 230 -7.98 -11.34 -7.08
CA MET A 230 -9.19 -12.12 -6.88
C MET A 230 -8.89 -13.35 -6.04
N LEU A 231 -9.93 -14.05 -5.60
CA LEU A 231 -9.78 -15.32 -4.90
C LEU A 231 -10.22 -16.45 -5.84
N VAL A 232 -9.47 -17.53 -5.87
CA VAL A 232 -9.76 -18.68 -6.70
C VAL A 232 -9.80 -19.96 -5.87
N ASP A 233 -10.69 -20.87 -6.21
CA ASP A 233 -10.64 -22.22 -5.70
C ASP A 233 -9.48 -22.99 -6.36
N HIS A 234 -8.86 -23.92 -5.63
CA HIS A 234 -7.76 -24.74 -6.16
C HIS A 234 -6.63 -23.91 -6.79
N LYS A 235 -6.08 -22.94 -6.01
CA LYS A 235 -5.09 -21.96 -6.45
C LYS A 235 -3.90 -22.58 -7.19
N ASP A 236 -3.39 -23.72 -6.74
CA ASP A 236 -2.22 -24.36 -7.34
C ASP A 236 -2.53 -24.90 -8.75
N GLU A 237 -3.72 -25.47 -8.94
CA GLU A 237 -4.21 -25.93 -10.24
C GLU A 237 -4.47 -24.72 -11.15
N PHE A 238 -5.07 -23.65 -10.63
CA PHE A 238 -5.23 -22.38 -11.36
C PHE A 238 -3.90 -21.83 -11.85
N MET A 239 -2.90 -21.75 -10.98
CA MET A 239 -1.56 -21.24 -11.33
C MET A 239 -0.90 -22.10 -12.41
N LYS A 240 -1.05 -23.42 -12.32
CA LYS A 240 -0.53 -24.36 -13.33
C LYS A 240 -1.22 -24.14 -14.67
N HIS A 241 -2.55 -24.10 -14.69
CA HIS A 241 -3.34 -23.85 -15.90
C HIS A 241 -2.97 -22.52 -16.57
N MET A 242 -2.89 -21.43 -15.82
CA MET A 242 -2.51 -20.12 -16.36
C MET A 242 -1.09 -20.12 -16.93
N LYS A 243 -0.17 -20.83 -16.29
CA LYS A 243 1.20 -21.01 -16.80
C LYS A 243 1.23 -21.77 -18.10
N GLU A 244 0.41 -22.82 -18.25
CA GLU A 244 0.26 -23.57 -19.51
C GLU A 244 -0.33 -22.71 -20.63
N CYS A 245 -1.18 -21.75 -20.29
CA CYS A 245 -1.66 -20.69 -21.19
C CYS A 245 -0.61 -19.59 -21.48
N GLY A 246 0.59 -19.66 -20.92
CA GLY A 246 1.62 -18.64 -21.07
C GLY A 246 1.34 -17.35 -20.28
N ILE A 247 0.45 -17.38 -19.28
CA ILE A 247 0.05 -16.23 -18.47
C ILE A 247 0.69 -16.35 -17.09
N MET A 248 1.49 -15.34 -16.71
CA MET A 248 2.09 -15.27 -15.38
C MET A 248 1.10 -14.71 -14.37
N VAL A 249 0.86 -15.47 -13.31
CA VAL A 249 0.01 -15.07 -12.18
C VAL A 249 0.74 -15.35 -10.86
N SER A 250 0.43 -14.59 -9.81
CA SER A 250 1.03 -14.77 -8.48
C SER A 250 0.17 -14.15 -7.38
N GLN A 251 0.47 -14.45 -6.12
CA GLN A 251 -0.12 -13.73 -4.98
C GLN A 251 0.55 -12.37 -4.72
N VAL A 252 1.60 -12.01 -5.47
CA VAL A 252 2.41 -10.79 -5.43
C VAL A 252 3.26 -10.66 -4.16
N HIS A 253 2.66 -10.71 -2.99
CA HIS A 253 3.37 -10.64 -1.71
C HIS A 253 3.07 -11.88 -0.87
N GLU A 254 4.11 -12.40 -0.22
CA GLU A 254 3.93 -13.37 0.86
C GLU A 254 3.47 -12.63 2.11
N ARG A 255 2.67 -13.29 2.96
CA ARG A 255 2.25 -12.71 4.24
C ARG A 255 3.45 -12.51 5.17
N ASN A 256 3.55 -11.35 5.79
CA ASN A 256 4.76 -10.98 6.55
C ASN A 256 4.87 -11.68 7.90
N ASP A 257 3.77 -12.12 8.51
CA ASP A 257 3.71 -12.71 9.84
C ASP A 257 4.33 -14.12 9.94
N ILE A 258 4.63 -14.76 8.79
CA ILE A 258 5.29 -16.09 8.78
C ILE A 258 6.81 -16.03 8.89
N HIS A 259 7.41 -14.86 8.69
CA HIS A 259 8.86 -14.73 8.72
C HIS A 259 9.43 -14.90 10.14
N SER A 260 10.57 -15.57 10.24
CA SER A 260 11.21 -15.88 11.53
C SER A 260 11.56 -14.64 12.35
N CYS A 261 11.88 -13.51 11.68
CA CYS A 261 12.22 -12.25 12.35
C CYS A 261 11.06 -11.56 13.07
N VAL A 262 9.82 -12.01 12.85
CA VAL A 262 8.60 -11.49 13.49
C VAL A 262 7.82 -12.57 14.25
N LYS A 263 8.43 -13.72 14.49
CA LYS A 263 7.78 -14.86 15.14
C LYS A 263 7.23 -14.52 16.54
N GLU A 264 7.88 -13.61 17.25
CA GLU A 264 7.43 -13.16 18.57
C GLU A 264 6.11 -12.39 18.53
N TYR A 265 5.75 -11.80 17.38
CA TYR A 265 4.49 -11.07 17.16
C TYR A 265 3.36 -11.95 16.59
N SER A 266 3.57 -13.25 16.48
CA SER A 266 2.59 -14.20 15.91
C SER A 266 1.25 -14.09 16.63
N THR A 267 0.16 -14.08 15.85
CA THR A 267 -1.21 -14.05 16.33
C THR A 267 -2.14 -14.79 15.38
N HIS A 268 -3.34 -15.14 15.83
CA HIS A 268 -4.34 -15.77 14.99
C HIS A 268 -5.01 -14.76 14.06
N LEU A 269 -5.00 -15.03 12.76
CA LEU A 269 -5.50 -14.18 11.67
C LEU A 269 -6.40 -15.01 10.74
N PRO A 270 -7.62 -15.36 11.20
CA PRO A 270 -8.47 -16.34 10.51
C PRO A 270 -8.92 -15.92 9.10
N SER A 271 -9.07 -14.62 8.85
CA SER A 271 -9.40 -14.15 7.51
C SER A 271 -8.22 -14.33 6.57
N LEU A 272 -7.02 -13.95 7.01
CA LEU A 272 -5.80 -14.10 6.21
C LEU A 272 -5.46 -15.58 5.97
N ASP A 273 -5.65 -16.46 6.97
CA ASP A 273 -5.46 -17.90 6.83
C ASP A 273 -6.40 -18.51 5.76
N TRP A 274 -7.63 -17.98 5.67
CA TRP A 274 -8.59 -18.39 4.66
C TRP A 274 -8.27 -17.82 3.27
N ILE A 275 -7.78 -16.57 3.19
CA ILE A 275 -7.44 -15.87 1.95
C ILE A 275 -6.18 -16.44 1.30
N THR A 276 -5.11 -16.70 2.06
CA THR A 276 -3.80 -17.06 1.54
C THR A 276 -3.81 -18.21 0.51
N PRO A 277 -4.53 -19.33 0.74
CA PRO A 277 -4.59 -20.42 -0.23
C PRO A 277 -5.49 -20.15 -1.45
N ARG A 278 -6.06 -18.95 -1.55
CA ARG A 278 -7.00 -18.55 -2.63
C ARG A 278 -6.55 -17.30 -3.37
N LEU A 279 -5.76 -16.46 -2.74
CA LEU A 279 -5.36 -15.17 -3.30
C LEU A 279 -4.48 -15.33 -4.52
N ILE A 280 -4.91 -14.72 -5.63
CA ILE A 280 -4.15 -14.63 -6.87
C ILE A 280 -4.32 -13.25 -7.50
N SER A 281 -3.30 -12.80 -8.21
CA SER A 281 -3.36 -11.60 -9.05
C SER A 281 -3.01 -11.94 -10.48
N ILE A 282 -3.76 -11.37 -11.41
CA ILE A 282 -3.58 -11.54 -12.86
C ILE A 282 -3.06 -10.22 -13.47
N PRO A 283 -2.45 -10.27 -14.67
CA PRO A 283 -1.92 -9.08 -15.34
C PRO A 283 -3.01 -8.05 -15.60
N VAL A 284 -2.78 -6.78 -15.22
CA VAL A 284 -3.73 -5.66 -15.37
C VAL A 284 -3.08 -4.40 -15.93
N GLY A 285 -1.75 -4.37 -16.01
CA GLY A 285 -0.96 -3.18 -16.32
C GLY A 285 -1.29 -2.54 -17.67
N TRP A 286 -0.82 -1.31 -17.85
CA TRP A 286 -1.04 -0.51 -19.06
C TRP A 286 -0.54 -1.17 -20.35
N TRP A 287 0.37 -2.14 -20.24
CA TRP A 287 0.90 -2.95 -21.36
C TRP A 287 -0.02 -4.10 -21.77
N VAL A 288 -1.06 -4.43 -20.97
CA VAL A 288 -2.05 -5.45 -21.30
C VAL A 288 -3.01 -4.87 -22.34
N THR A 289 -2.95 -5.40 -23.57
CA THR A 289 -3.82 -4.97 -24.65
C THR A 289 -5.24 -5.53 -24.53
N GLU A 290 -6.20 -5.02 -25.32
CA GLU A 290 -7.55 -5.61 -25.36
C GLU A 290 -7.54 -7.08 -25.80
N LYS A 291 -6.63 -7.48 -26.69
CA LYS A 291 -6.46 -8.86 -27.12
C LYS A 291 -5.95 -9.70 -25.95
N ASP A 292 -4.96 -9.21 -25.21
CA ASP A 292 -4.37 -9.93 -24.08
C ASP A 292 -5.39 -10.13 -22.97
N ARG A 293 -6.14 -9.09 -22.58
CA ARG A 293 -7.15 -9.23 -21.51
C ARG A 293 -8.28 -10.20 -21.88
N ARG A 294 -8.71 -10.22 -23.16
CA ARG A 294 -9.68 -11.23 -23.65
C ARG A 294 -9.10 -12.64 -23.57
N TYR A 295 -7.87 -12.82 -24.01
CA TYR A 295 -7.19 -14.10 -23.94
C TYR A 295 -7.04 -14.60 -22.49
N ILE A 296 -6.69 -13.71 -21.54
CA ILE A 296 -6.62 -14.04 -20.11
C ILE A 296 -7.99 -14.54 -19.62
N VAL A 297 -9.06 -13.82 -19.91
CA VAL A 297 -10.43 -14.21 -19.54
C VAL A 297 -10.83 -15.54 -20.17
N ASP A 298 -10.53 -15.76 -21.45
CA ASP A 298 -10.86 -17.00 -22.16
C ASP A 298 -10.14 -18.20 -21.54
N CYS A 299 -8.87 -18.02 -21.11
CA CYS A 299 -8.15 -19.07 -20.40
C CYS A 299 -8.79 -19.39 -19.04
N ILE A 300 -9.18 -18.37 -18.28
CA ILE A 300 -9.86 -18.57 -16.99
C ILE A 300 -11.22 -19.27 -17.17
N LYS A 301 -12.01 -18.86 -18.16
CA LYS A 301 -13.34 -19.45 -18.46
C LYS A 301 -13.29 -20.91 -18.93
N LYS A 302 -12.16 -21.39 -19.44
CA LYS A 302 -11.96 -22.82 -19.78
C LYS A 302 -11.98 -23.73 -18.54
N GLY A 303 -11.72 -23.16 -17.37
CA GLY A 303 -11.60 -23.87 -16.10
C GLY A 303 -10.21 -24.50 -15.88
N TRP A 304 -9.96 -24.90 -14.65
CA TRP A 304 -8.69 -25.48 -14.18
C TRP A 304 -8.90 -26.61 -13.20
#